data_b039e20c15da8a026488ae853629f529
#
_entry.id   b039e20c15da8a026488ae853629f529
#
_cell.length_a   1.000
_cell.length_b   1.000
_cell.length_c   1.000
_cell.angle_alpha   90.00
_cell.angle_beta   90.00
_cell.angle_gamma   90.00
#
_symmetry.space_group_name_H-M   'P 1'
#
loop_
_entity.id
_entity.type
_entity.pdbx_description
1 polymer ?
#
loop_
_entity_poly.entity_id
_entity_poly.type
_entity_poly.pdbx_seq_one_letter_code
_entity_poly.pdbx_strand_id
1 'polypeptide(L)'
;MTDRLYYHDSFLHEFEGEITEVVPVAEINGRHGVYLDRTAFYPTSGGQVYDTGWLSTGEGSSAKLRVAEVAETEDGRVVHYIEADRAPERGTRIRGLIDPTRRRDHMQQHSGQHVLSAAFVRLFNLPTVSFHMGEDASSIDLDTPTLAAGQVEEAEALANEIVQENRPVEIKYVTQAAAQELGLRKPPRTDKDELRLIDIRDFDLSACGGTHVKNTGQIGCILLRKMERVRQGWRVEFVCGQRAVVTARHDYTTLTEAAALFSGHIWEVPQQVRKALEEIRSANKTTEHLLEEVAELQAASLLSETTPVNGRKVIERLYRDRDLSFIRLLAQKLTRLELNVVALLGAASGQASIVFAQSKGMPFDMGALLKEVLAELGGRGGGSKDLAQGGAPHAEGLEAALNELARKLRD
;
A
#
# COMPACT_ATOMS: atom_id res chain seq x y z
N MET A 1 35.22 23.81 7.13
CA MET A 1 34.09 22.91 7.46
C MET A 1 32.87 23.77 7.65
N THR A 2 31.73 23.41 7.12
CA THR A 2 30.47 24.19 7.25
C THR A 2 30.03 24.23 8.71
N ASP A 3 29.74 25.39 9.28
CA ASP A 3 29.16 25.54 10.61
C ASP A 3 27.68 25.17 10.55
N ARG A 4 27.27 24.18 11.36
CA ARG A 4 25.92 23.58 11.35
C ARG A 4 25.03 24.25 12.41
N LEU A 5 24.45 25.39 12.07
CA LEU A 5 23.62 26.21 12.97
C LEU A 5 22.44 25.46 13.58
N TYR A 6 21.87 24.51 12.85
CA TYR A 6 20.76 23.66 13.32
C TYR A 6 21.15 22.73 14.50
N TYR A 7 22.44 22.54 14.78
CA TYR A 7 22.89 21.81 15.95
C TYR A 7 22.66 22.60 17.24
N HIS A 8 22.68 23.93 17.14
CA HIS A 8 22.50 24.82 18.29
C HIS A 8 21.04 25.28 18.47
N ASP A 9 20.36 25.60 17.36
CA ASP A 9 18.95 25.98 17.37
C ASP A 9 18.19 25.37 16.19
N SER A 10 17.33 24.40 16.49
CA SER A 10 16.44 23.75 15.50
C SER A 10 15.36 24.69 14.94
N PHE A 11 15.09 25.81 15.63
CA PHE A 11 14.08 26.81 15.25
C PHE A 11 14.65 27.96 14.43
N LEU A 12 15.94 27.95 14.12
CA LEU A 12 16.56 28.95 13.26
C LEU A 12 16.11 28.74 11.81
N HIS A 13 15.14 29.53 11.35
CA HIS A 13 14.61 29.45 9.99
C HIS A 13 15.25 30.43 9.02
N GLU A 14 16.05 31.36 9.51
CA GLU A 14 16.71 32.38 8.72
C GLU A 14 18.15 32.56 9.21
N PHE A 15 19.09 32.67 8.25
CA PHE A 15 20.49 32.89 8.58
C PHE A 15 21.19 33.62 7.43
N GLU A 16 22.34 34.23 7.73
CA GLU A 16 23.25 34.81 6.75
C GLU A 16 24.49 33.93 6.62
N GLY A 17 25.04 33.84 5.42
CA GLY A 17 26.25 33.09 5.13
C GLY A 17 26.86 33.50 3.82
N GLU A 18 27.94 32.81 3.44
CA GLU A 18 28.70 33.06 2.22
C GLU A 18 28.86 31.74 1.43
N ILE A 19 28.78 31.83 0.11
CA ILE A 19 29.06 30.71 -0.80
C ILE A 19 30.55 30.47 -0.87
N THR A 20 31.01 29.33 -0.40
CA THR A 20 32.41 28.94 -0.38
C THR A 20 32.85 28.18 -1.63
N GLU A 21 31.91 27.43 -2.24
CA GLU A 21 32.17 26.63 -3.45
C GLU A 21 30.87 26.38 -4.22
N VAL A 22 30.97 26.28 -5.54
CA VAL A 22 29.87 25.92 -6.44
C VAL A 22 30.34 24.81 -7.37
N VAL A 23 29.57 23.73 -7.45
CA VAL A 23 29.85 22.58 -8.32
C VAL A 23 28.68 22.31 -9.26
N PRO A 24 28.92 22.03 -10.55
CA PRO A 24 27.86 21.66 -11.47
C PRO A 24 27.34 20.24 -11.13
N VAL A 25 26.05 20.02 -11.29
CA VAL A 25 25.43 18.67 -11.20
C VAL A 25 25.27 18.17 -12.63
N ALA A 26 26.11 17.22 -13.04
CA ALA A 26 26.20 16.76 -14.42
C ALA A 26 24.91 16.09 -14.96
N GLU A 27 24.07 15.55 -14.08
CA GLU A 27 22.92 14.74 -14.45
C GLU A 27 21.62 15.55 -14.64
N ILE A 28 21.56 16.78 -14.12
CA ILE A 28 20.34 17.61 -14.15
C ILE A 28 20.69 19.03 -14.61
N ASN A 29 20.22 19.38 -15.80
CA ASN A 29 20.41 20.72 -16.34
C ASN A 29 19.73 21.77 -15.46
N GLY A 30 20.44 22.86 -15.13
CA GLY A 30 19.95 23.93 -14.24
C GLY A 30 20.04 23.62 -12.74
N ARG A 31 20.69 22.52 -12.34
CA ARG A 31 20.93 22.17 -10.93
C ARG A 31 22.40 22.38 -10.57
N HIS A 32 22.65 23.08 -9.45
CA HIS A 32 23.98 23.36 -8.95
C HIS A 32 24.12 22.95 -7.50
N GLY A 33 25.25 22.37 -7.12
CA GLY A 33 25.62 22.12 -5.74
C GLY A 33 26.35 23.33 -5.14
N VAL A 34 25.85 23.86 -4.04
CA VAL A 34 26.40 25.03 -3.35
C VAL A 34 26.85 24.66 -1.95
N TYR A 35 28.08 24.96 -1.61
CA TYR A 35 28.62 24.85 -0.27
C TYR A 35 28.65 26.22 0.40
N LEU A 36 28.26 26.25 1.68
CA LEU A 36 28.20 27.47 2.48
C LEU A 36 29.21 27.39 3.64
N ASP A 37 29.69 28.56 4.11
CA ASP A 37 30.50 28.67 5.33
C ASP A 37 29.72 28.20 6.56
N ARG A 38 28.42 28.50 6.62
CA ARG A 38 27.48 28.08 7.65
C ARG A 38 26.11 27.80 7.07
N THR A 39 25.34 26.94 7.75
CA THR A 39 23.98 26.61 7.29
C THR A 39 23.04 26.22 8.43
N ALA A 40 21.78 26.68 8.34
CA ALA A 40 20.70 26.19 9.15
C ALA A 40 19.86 25.11 8.43
N PHE A 41 20.12 24.83 7.16
CA PHE A 41 19.48 23.71 6.43
C PHE A 41 19.99 22.36 6.93
N TYR A 42 19.09 21.49 7.36
CA TYR A 42 19.41 20.13 7.75
C TYR A 42 19.58 19.24 6.51
N PRO A 43 20.67 18.48 6.38
CA PRO A 43 20.84 17.48 5.33
C PRO A 43 20.15 16.18 5.70
N THR A 44 19.90 15.28 4.73
CA THR A 44 19.46 13.93 5.05
C THR A 44 20.51 13.20 5.90
N SER A 45 20.15 12.88 7.13
CA SER A 45 21.02 12.17 8.06
C SER A 45 20.21 11.54 9.23
N GLY A 46 20.70 10.44 9.79
CA GLY A 46 20.11 9.83 11.00
C GLY A 46 18.64 9.41 10.88
N GLY A 47 18.16 9.16 9.68
CA GLY A 47 16.75 8.81 9.41
C GLY A 47 15.83 10.01 9.19
N GLN A 48 16.30 11.25 9.45
CA GLN A 48 15.58 12.47 9.11
C GLN A 48 15.96 12.92 7.70
N VAL A 49 14.96 13.31 6.90
CA VAL A 49 15.14 13.84 5.55
C VAL A 49 15.51 15.34 5.58
N TYR A 50 16.04 15.82 4.47
CA TYR A 50 16.54 17.19 4.30
C TYR A 50 15.44 18.26 4.35
N ASP A 51 15.88 19.49 4.69
CA ASP A 51 15.06 20.69 4.56
C ASP A 51 15.06 21.23 3.13
N THR A 52 14.04 22.02 2.83
CA THR A 52 13.93 22.82 1.61
C THR A 52 13.78 24.31 1.96
N GLY A 53 13.90 25.17 0.96
CA GLY A 53 13.73 26.60 1.15
C GLY A 53 14.38 27.44 0.04
N TRP A 54 14.98 28.57 0.42
CA TRP A 54 15.49 29.53 -0.54
C TRP A 54 16.80 30.13 -0.07
N LEU A 55 17.69 30.46 -1.02
CA LEU A 55 18.83 31.33 -0.85
C LEU A 55 18.55 32.63 -1.62
N SER A 56 18.65 33.79 -0.93
CA SER A 56 18.55 35.08 -1.55
C SER A 56 19.96 35.71 -1.66
N THR A 57 20.32 36.26 -2.81
CA THR A 57 21.60 36.89 -3.06
C THR A 57 21.46 38.42 -3.16
N GLY A 58 22.25 39.19 -2.38
CA GLY A 58 22.31 40.66 -2.42
C GLY A 58 21.25 41.37 -1.56
N GLU A 59 21.56 42.64 -1.17
CA GLU A 59 20.64 43.52 -0.46
C GLU A 59 19.49 43.97 -1.39
N GLY A 60 18.28 43.64 -1.04
CA GLY A 60 17.07 44.04 -1.78
C GLY A 60 16.83 43.31 -3.08
N SER A 61 17.58 42.27 -3.41
CA SER A 61 17.53 41.61 -4.70
C SER A 61 16.55 40.46 -4.75
N SER A 62 15.89 40.42 -5.86
CA SER A 62 14.86 39.55 -6.35
C SER A 62 15.30 38.15 -6.78
N ALA A 63 16.58 37.82 -6.77
CA ALA A 63 17.05 36.49 -7.15
C ALA A 63 16.94 35.52 -5.95
N LYS A 64 15.85 34.73 -5.94
CA LYS A 64 15.64 33.61 -5.00
C LYS A 64 16.04 32.32 -5.69
N LEU A 65 17.02 31.63 -5.14
CA LEU A 65 17.47 30.32 -5.59
C LEU A 65 16.79 29.28 -4.72
N ARG A 66 16.02 28.39 -5.31
CA ARG A 66 15.33 27.33 -4.57
C ARG A 66 16.33 26.26 -4.13
N VAL A 67 16.36 25.97 -2.83
CA VAL A 67 17.06 24.81 -2.26
C VAL A 67 16.11 23.63 -2.32
N ALA A 68 16.32 22.75 -3.29
CA ALA A 68 15.45 21.60 -3.54
C ALA A 68 15.85 20.38 -2.70
N GLU A 69 17.15 20.28 -2.35
CA GLU A 69 17.70 19.17 -1.59
C GLU A 69 18.94 19.60 -0.83
N VAL A 70 19.20 18.98 0.33
CA VAL A 70 20.42 19.17 1.10
C VAL A 70 20.98 17.80 1.49
N ALA A 71 22.26 17.56 1.22
CA ALA A 71 22.92 16.30 1.49
C ALA A 71 24.24 16.50 2.23
N GLU A 72 24.67 15.47 2.96
CA GLU A 72 26.00 15.38 3.54
C GLU A 72 26.86 14.53 2.59
N THR A 73 28.01 15.08 2.18
CA THR A 73 28.99 14.38 1.34
C THR A 73 29.86 13.44 2.17
N GLU A 74 30.55 12.50 1.55
CA GLU A 74 31.41 11.50 2.24
C GLU A 74 32.51 12.15 3.11
N ASP A 75 32.98 13.33 2.72
CA ASP A 75 33.95 14.15 3.49
C ASP A 75 33.31 14.96 4.62
N GLY A 76 32.00 14.78 4.86
CA GLY A 76 31.26 15.44 5.94
C GLY A 76 30.90 16.89 5.68
N ARG A 77 30.99 17.38 4.45
CA ARG A 77 30.52 18.73 4.07
C ARG A 77 29.01 18.70 3.75
N VAL A 78 28.36 19.85 3.87
CA VAL A 78 26.94 20.00 3.54
C VAL A 78 26.80 20.70 2.18
N VAL A 79 26.21 20.00 1.21
CA VAL A 79 25.90 20.52 -0.12
C VAL A 79 24.42 20.86 -0.22
N HIS A 80 24.13 22.05 -0.78
CA HIS A 80 22.77 22.51 -1.05
C HIS A 80 22.55 22.44 -2.56
N TYR A 81 21.64 21.62 -3.01
CA TYR A 81 21.26 21.51 -4.41
C TYR A 81 20.21 22.57 -4.73
N ILE A 82 20.61 23.55 -5.53
CA ILE A 82 19.76 24.66 -5.95
C ILE A 82 19.30 24.52 -7.40
N GLU A 83 18.11 25.02 -7.68
CA GLU A 83 17.57 25.16 -9.03
C GLU A 83 17.77 26.60 -9.48
N ALA A 84 18.62 26.81 -10.51
CA ALA A 84 18.94 28.13 -11.06
C ALA A 84 19.42 28.02 -12.52
N ASP A 85 18.99 28.95 -13.36
CA ASP A 85 19.44 29.02 -14.76
C ASP A 85 20.94 29.34 -14.85
N ARG A 86 21.47 30.08 -13.90
CA ARG A 86 22.88 30.46 -13.79
C ARG A 86 23.42 30.16 -12.40
N ALA A 87 24.59 29.51 -12.36
CA ALA A 87 25.30 29.24 -11.11
C ALA A 87 25.63 30.56 -10.38
N PRO A 88 25.42 30.66 -9.07
CA PRO A 88 25.87 31.78 -8.28
C PRO A 88 27.39 31.81 -8.19
N GLU A 89 27.98 32.98 -7.91
CA GLU A 89 29.43 33.12 -7.80
C GLU A 89 29.92 32.78 -6.39
N ARG A 90 31.10 32.18 -6.29
CA ARG A 90 31.82 32.03 -5.02
C ARG A 90 32.06 33.40 -4.36
N GLY A 91 31.96 33.46 -3.03
CA GLY A 91 32.10 34.70 -2.25
C GLY A 91 30.81 35.52 -2.19
N THR A 92 29.72 35.04 -2.81
CA THR A 92 28.45 35.74 -2.74
C THR A 92 27.85 35.58 -1.34
N ARG A 93 27.49 36.71 -0.71
CA ARG A 93 26.70 36.70 0.54
C ARG A 93 25.26 36.29 0.25
N ILE A 94 24.74 35.43 1.09
CA ILE A 94 23.38 34.93 0.99
C ILE A 94 22.61 35.08 2.29
N ARG A 95 21.29 35.18 2.17
CA ARG A 95 20.34 34.98 3.25
C ARG A 95 19.58 33.70 2.96
N GLY A 96 19.75 32.69 3.83
CA GLY A 96 19.04 31.43 3.75
C GLY A 96 17.71 31.50 4.48
N LEU A 97 16.66 30.98 3.85
CA LEU A 97 15.30 30.91 4.38
C LEU A 97 14.82 29.47 4.28
N ILE A 98 14.67 28.80 5.42
CA ILE A 98 14.20 27.41 5.48
C ILE A 98 12.68 27.41 5.47
N ASP A 99 12.07 26.42 4.79
CA ASP A 99 10.63 26.17 4.87
C ASP A 99 10.23 25.83 6.33
N PRO A 100 9.53 26.74 7.03
CA PRO A 100 9.23 26.55 8.44
C PRO A 100 8.19 25.45 8.67
N THR A 101 7.33 25.19 7.69
CA THR A 101 6.30 24.16 7.78
C THR A 101 6.95 22.78 7.70
N ARG A 102 7.82 22.55 6.71
CA ARG A 102 8.59 21.31 6.56
C ARG A 102 9.51 21.06 7.77
N ARG A 103 10.24 22.06 8.22
CA ARG A 103 11.10 21.95 9.40
C ARG A 103 10.30 21.57 10.66
N ARG A 104 9.17 22.22 10.92
CA ARG A 104 8.30 21.90 12.05
C ARG A 104 7.81 20.47 11.98
N ASP A 105 7.34 20.03 10.82
CA ASP A 105 6.91 18.66 10.61
C ASP A 105 8.02 17.67 10.92
N HIS A 106 9.23 17.88 10.38
CA HIS A 106 10.37 17.00 10.65
C HIS A 106 10.75 16.96 12.15
N MET A 107 10.72 18.10 12.83
CA MET A 107 10.95 18.15 14.28
C MET A 107 9.88 17.37 15.05
N GLN A 108 8.61 17.45 14.65
CA GLN A 108 7.53 16.69 15.27
C GLN A 108 7.70 15.19 15.09
N GLN A 109 7.99 14.75 13.85
CA GLN A 109 8.22 13.32 13.57
C GLN A 109 9.45 12.79 14.32
N HIS A 110 10.56 13.53 14.31
CA HIS A 110 11.82 13.09 14.94
C HIS A 110 11.71 13.06 16.47
N SER A 111 11.15 14.09 17.07
CA SER A 111 10.96 14.13 18.53
C SER A 111 9.91 13.10 18.97
N GLY A 112 8.84 12.90 18.19
CA GLY A 112 7.87 11.84 18.40
C GLY A 112 8.49 10.46 18.35
N GLN A 113 9.42 10.22 17.43
CA GLN A 113 10.19 8.98 17.38
C GLN A 113 10.99 8.73 18.68
N HIS A 114 11.65 9.77 19.22
CA HIS A 114 12.39 9.64 20.48
C HIS A 114 11.48 9.25 21.63
N VAL A 115 10.34 9.94 21.77
CA VAL A 115 9.33 9.65 22.81
C VAL A 115 8.78 8.23 22.65
N LEU A 116 8.37 7.84 21.44
CA LEU A 116 7.81 6.51 21.18
C LEU A 116 8.81 5.40 21.42
N SER A 117 10.06 5.57 20.98
CA SER A 117 11.13 4.59 21.21
C SER A 117 11.47 4.44 22.69
N ALA A 118 11.45 5.53 23.46
CA ALA A 118 11.66 5.47 24.89
C ALA A 118 10.48 4.78 25.61
N ALA A 119 9.25 4.98 25.15
CA ALA A 119 8.07 4.30 25.68
C ALA A 119 8.17 2.77 25.50
N PHE A 120 8.53 2.29 24.31
CA PHE A 120 8.74 0.85 24.07
C PHE A 120 9.85 0.25 24.94
N VAL A 121 10.95 0.98 25.15
CA VAL A 121 12.05 0.52 26.03
C VAL A 121 11.59 0.47 27.48
N ARG A 122 10.90 1.51 27.97
CA ARG A 122 10.47 1.61 29.36
C ARG A 122 9.45 0.56 29.77
N LEU A 123 8.46 0.32 28.89
CA LEU A 123 7.38 -0.62 29.19
C LEU A 123 7.79 -2.07 28.96
N PHE A 124 8.54 -2.34 27.90
CA PHE A 124 8.72 -3.71 27.42
C PHE A 124 10.18 -4.08 27.16
N ASN A 125 11.13 -3.19 27.39
CA ASN A 125 12.55 -3.36 27.05
C ASN A 125 12.77 -3.71 25.57
N LEU A 126 11.97 -3.08 24.67
CA LEU A 126 12.05 -3.28 23.21
C LEU A 126 12.83 -2.13 22.55
N PRO A 127 14.11 -2.34 22.22
CA PRO A 127 14.93 -1.29 21.61
C PRO A 127 14.56 -1.05 20.14
N THR A 128 14.67 0.22 19.72
CA THR A 128 14.57 0.63 18.32
C THR A 128 15.92 0.44 17.62
N VAL A 129 15.94 -0.32 16.53
CA VAL A 129 17.17 -0.57 15.73
C VAL A 129 17.30 0.37 14.56
N SER A 130 16.18 0.83 13.98
CA SER A 130 16.17 1.81 12.89
C SER A 130 15.01 2.80 13.01
N PHE A 131 15.19 3.95 12.36
CA PHE A 131 14.18 4.98 12.17
C PHE A 131 14.20 5.47 10.73
N HIS A 132 13.03 5.62 10.13
CA HIS A 132 12.84 6.16 8.79
C HIS A 132 11.73 7.21 8.82
N MET A 133 12.06 8.41 8.35
CA MET A 133 11.09 9.48 8.15
C MET A 133 10.66 9.46 6.69
N GLY A 134 9.47 8.90 6.43
CA GLY A 134 8.84 8.93 5.11
C GLY A 134 8.09 10.23 4.86
N GLU A 135 7.58 10.40 3.65
CA GLU A 135 6.80 11.57 3.26
C GLU A 135 5.43 11.56 3.96
N ASP A 136 4.71 10.45 3.92
CA ASP A 136 3.37 10.30 4.51
C ASP A 136 3.42 9.85 5.97
N ALA A 137 4.28 8.89 6.29
CA ALA A 137 4.41 8.34 7.64
C ALA A 137 5.87 8.08 7.99
N SER A 138 6.17 8.10 9.27
CA SER A 138 7.45 7.69 9.84
C SER A 138 7.37 6.28 10.40
N SER A 139 8.50 5.57 10.52
CA SER A 139 8.53 4.23 11.09
C SER A 139 9.74 3.99 11.97
N ILE A 140 9.53 3.15 12.99
CA ILE A 140 10.59 2.56 13.80
C ILE A 140 10.58 1.03 13.65
N ASP A 141 11.76 0.44 13.61
CA ASP A 141 11.91 -1.02 13.65
C ASP A 141 12.35 -1.41 15.07
N LEU A 142 11.59 -2.31 15.69
CA LEU A 142 11.82 -2.83 17.03
C LEU A 142 12.51 -4.20 16.96
N ASP A 143 13.55 -4.41 17.76
CA ASP A 143 14.24 -5.70 17.89
C ASP A 143 13.45 -6.64 18.81
N THR A 144 12.46 -7.31 18.21
CA THR A 144 11.64 -8.28 18.95
C THR A 144 11.08 -9.34 18.01
N PRO A 145 11.04 -10.62 18.42
CA PRO A 145 10.43 -11.68 17.62
C PRO A 145 8.89 -11.60 17.60
N THR A 146 8.29 -10.96 18.61
CA THR A 146 6.83 -10.84 18.78
C THR A 146 6.47 -9.45 19.24
N LEU A 147 5.34 -8.93 18.74
CA LEU A 147 4.75 -7.67 19.17
C LEU A 147 3.23 -7.83 19.20
N ALA A 148 2.64 -7.66 20.39
CA ALA A 148 1.19 -7.72 20.56
C ALA A 148 0.56 -6.35 20.35
N ALA A 149 -0.69 -6.32 19.85
CA ALA A 149 -1.43 -5.07 19.67
C ALA A 149 -1.55 -4.26 20.97
N GLY A 150 -1.82 -4.91 22.10
CA GLY A 150 -1.90 -4.25 23.41
C GLY A 150 -0.60 -3.56 23.81
N GLN A 151 0.58 -4.12 23.49
CA GLN A 151 1.87 -3.46 23.76
C GLN A 151 2.03 -2.18 22.92
N VAL A 152 1.51 -2.19 21.70
CA VAL A 152 1.53 -1.02 20.80
C VAL A 152 0.62 0.08 21.35
N GLU A 153 -0.59 -0.28 21.79
CA GLU A 153 -1.56 0.64 22.40
C GLU A 153 -1.03 1.25 23.71
N GLU A 154 -0.41 0.45 24.57
CA GLU A 154 0.19 0.94 25.82
C GLU A 154 1.40 1.88 25.55
N ALA A 155 2.24 1.56 24.55
CA ALA A 155 3.35 2.43 24.17
C ALA A 155 2.86 3.76 23.57
N GLU A 156 1.81 3.74 22.75
CA GLU A 156 1.16 4.93 22.23
C GLU A 156 0.56 5.80 23.35
N ALA A 157 -0.13 5.17 24.29
CA ALA A 157 -0.74 5.87 25.43
C ALA A 157 0.33 6.58 26.26
N LEU A 158 1.41 5.86 26.67
CA LEU A 158 2.51 6.47 27.43
C LEU A 158 3.21 7.58 26.62
N ALA A 159 3.43 7.38 25.34
CA ALA A 159 4.05 8.41 24.49
C ALA A 159 3.22 9.68 24.43
N ASN A 160 1.90 9.57 24.33
CA ASN A 160 1.01 10.73 24.33
C ASN A 160 0.84 11.37 25.73
N GLU A 161 0.97 10.61 26.82
CA GLU A 161 1.07 11.16 28.19
C GLU A 161 2.28 12.10 28.32
N ILE A 162 3.47 11.64 27.86
CA ILE A 162 4.68 12.47 27.86
C ILE A 162 4.55 13.72 26.97
N VAL A 163 3.83 13.61 25.83
CA VAL A 163 3.51 14.78 25.01
C VAL A 163 2.66 15.78 25.80
N GLN A 164 1.62 15.31 26.51
CA GLN A 164 0.71 16.16 27.29
C GLN A 164 1.40 16.82 28.50
N GLU A 165 2.37 16.15 29.11
CA GLU A 165 3.15 16.72 30.21
C GLU A 165 4.04 17.89 29.78
N ASN A 166 4.24 18.09 28.50
CA ASN A 166 4.99 19.21 27.91
C ASN A 166 6.42 19.32 28.49
N ARG A 167 7.12 18.21 28.61
CA ARG A 167 8.48 18.14 29.18
C ARG A 167 9.48 18.91 28.32
N PRO A 168 10.47 19.60 28.92
CA PRO A 168 11.56 20.23 28.19
C PRO A 168 12.39 19.22 27.40
N VAL A 169 12.80 19.63 26.20
CA VAL A 169 13.74 18.90 25.32
C VAL A 169 14.97 19.74 25.15
N GLU A 170 16.08 19.30 25.74
CA GLU A 170 17.33 20.06 25.84
C GLU A 170 18.42 19.46 24.97
N ILE A 171 19.24 20.33 24.37
CA ILE A 171 20.46 19.93 23.66
C ILE A 171 21.61 20.00 24.66
N LYS A 172 22.33 18.90 24.84
CA LYS A 172 23.51 18.83 25.72
C LYS A 172 24.73 18.37 24.92
N TYR A 173 25.87 18.97 25.23
CA TYR A 173 27.15 18.54 24.66
C TYR A 173 28.00 17.93 25.76
N VAL A 174 28.50 16.72 25.53
CA VAL A 174 29.28 15.97 26.49
C VAL A 174 30.48 15.31 25.83
N THR A 175 31.54 15.07 26.57
CA THR A 175 32.66 14.27 26.06
C THR A 175 32.24 12.80 25.95
N GLN A 176 32.94 12.04 25.09
CA GLN A 176 32.70 10.61 24.92
C GLN A 176 32.85 9.83 26.23
N ALA A 177 33.83 10.20 27.07
CA ALA A 177 34.02 9.59 28.38
C ALA A 177 32.83 9.85 29.32
N ALA A 178 32.33 11.09 29.38
CA ALA A 178 31.16 11.40 30.19
C ALA A 178 29.89 10.71 29.68
N ALA A 179 29.74 10.54 28.36
CA ALA A 179 28.61 9.84 27.76
C ALA A 179 28.52 8.36 28.15
N GLN A 180 29.65 7.70 28.44
CA GLN A 180 29.66 6.30 28.88
C GLN A 180 29.10 6.13 30.31
N GLU A 181 29.17 7.16 31.14
CA GLU A 181 28.64 7.16 32.51
C GLU A 181 27.14 7.51 32.55
N LEU A 182 26.64 8.11 31.42
CA LEU A 182 25.23 8.46 31.27
C LEU A 182 24.47 7.26 30.72
N GLY A 183 23.35 6.90 31.28
CA GLY A 183 22.48 5.82 30.82
C GLY A 183 21.81 6.14 29.50
N LEU A 184 22.58 6.30 28.42
CA LEU A 184 22.05 6.59 27.08
C LEU A 184 21.21 5.43 26.58
N ARG A 185 20.01 5.71 26.09
CA ARG A 185 19.15 4.70 25.43
C ARG A 185 19.83 4.06 24.22
N LYS A 186 20.62 4.84 23.47
CA LYS A 186 21.37 4.38 22.30
C LYS A 186 22.83 4.83 22.40
N PRO A 187 23.78 3.92 22.33
CA PRO A 187 25.19 4.29 22.34
C PRO A 187 25.54 5.10 21.07
N PRO A 188 26.48 6.05 21.18
CA PRO A 188 26.90 6.86 20.03
C PRO A 188 27.61 5.99 18.99
N ARG A 189 27.36 6.29 17.70
CA ARG A 189 28.02 5.64 16.54
C ARG A 189 29.10 6.53 15.93
N THR A 190 29.86 7.26 16.74
CA THR A 190 30.85 8.23 16.25
C THR A 190 32.07 8.23 17.16
N ASP A 191 33.24 8.45 16.57
CA ASP A 191 34.52 8.62 17.27
C ASP A 191 34.81 10.10 17.57
N LYS A 192 33.83 10.99 17.48
CA LYS A 192 33.99 12.40 17.81
C LYS A 192 34.23 12.58 19.31
N ASP A 193 35.13 13.48 19.68
CA ASP A 193 35.44 13.79 21.07
C ASP A 193 34.25 14.38 21.83
N GLU A 194 33.35 15.09 21.14
CA GLU A 194 32.18 15.71 21.71
C GLU A 194 30.91 15.14 21.05
N LEU A 195 29.96 14.75 21.89
CA LEU A 195 28.69 14.16 21.51
C LEU A 195 27.56 15.13 21.79
N ARG A 196 26.70 15.32 20.80
CA ARG A 196 25.43 16.04 20.94
C ARG A 196 24.35 15.06 21.41
N LEU A 197 23.77 15.35 22.60
CA LEU A 197 22.69 14.59 23.19
C LEU A 197 21.39 15.38 23.12
N ILE A 198 20.30 14.66 22.99
CA ILE A 198 18.94 15.16 23.18
C ILE A 198 18.41 14.55 24.48
N ASP A 199 18.07 15.44 25.42
CA ASP A 199 17.54 15.09 26.73
C ASP A 199 16.05 15.50 26.80
N ILE A 200 15.17 14.51 26.81
CA ILE A 200 13.77 14.69 27.17
C ILE A 200 13.67 14.46 28.67
N ARG A 201 13.49 15.54 29.44
CA ARG A 201 13.62 15.54 30.91
C ARG A 201 12.92 14.34 31.55
N ASP A 202 13.70 13.57 32.34
CA ASP A 202 13.28 12.39 33.09
C ASP A 202 12.63 11.28 32.21
N PHE A 203 12.86 11.32 30.90
CA PHE A 203 12.24 10.33 30.01
C PHE A 203 13.20 9.68 28.99
N ASP A 204 13.93 10.42 28.19
CA ASP A 204 14.87 9.89 27.19
C ASP A 204 16.16 10.69 27.15
N LEU A 205 17.29 9.99 27.05
CA LEU A 205 18.59 10.60 26.79
C LEU A 205 19.28 9.83 25.68
N SER A 206 19.49 10.49 24.53
CA SER A 206 19.99 9.82 23.32
C SER A 206 20.94 10.71 22.53
N ALA A 207 22.00 10.10 21.97
CA ALA A 207 22.87 10.76 21.01
C ALA A 207 22.12 10.98 19.68
N CYS A 208 21.96 12.25 19.29
CA CYS A 208 21.22 12.59 18.06
C CYS A 208 21.69 13.90 17.44
N GLY A 209 21.91 13.90 16.10
CA GLY A 209 22.26 15.06 15.30
C GLY A 209 21.06 15.78 14.66
N GLY A 210 19.84 15.27 14.84
CA GLY A 210 18.64 15.79 14.19
C GLY A 210 18.08 17.08 14.79
N THR A 211 17.01 17.57 14.18
CA THR A 211 16.27 18.74 14.69
C THR A 211 15.12 18.32 15.56
N HIS A 212 14.94 19.00 16.70
CA HIS A 212 13.97 18.65 17.74
C HIS A 212 13.13 19.84 18.20
N VAL A 213 11.96 19.55 18.72
CA VAL A 213 11.10 20.52 19.41
C VAL A 213 11.75 20.96 20.74
N LYS A 214 11.36 22.11 21.29
CA LYS A 214 11.86 22.60 22.62
C LYS A 214 11.11 21.96 23.81
N ASN A 215 9.89 21.50 23.56
CA ASN A 215 9.06 20.86 24.56
C ASN A 215 8.24 19.73 23.90
N THR A 216 7.96 18.65 24.61
CA THR A 216 7.23 17.50 24.07
C THR A 216 5.83 17.84 23.59
N GLY A 217 5.15 18.85 24.23
CA GLY A 217 3.85 19.34 23.78
C GLY A 217 3.83 19.90 22.35
N GLN A 218 4.97 20.35 21.83
CA GLN A 218 5.09 20.82 20.43
C GLN A 218 5.06 19.68 19.40
N ILE A 219 5.20 18.42 19.83
CA ILE A 219 4.97 17.23 18.99
C ILE A 219 3.50 17.17 18.56
N GLY A 220 2.57 17.64 19.42
CA GLY A 220 1.13 17.61 19.19
C GLY A 220 0.51 16.31 19.67
N CYS A 221 0.45 15.30 18.84
CA CYS A 221 0.09 13.93 19.23
C CYS A 221 0.92 12.93 18.44
N ILE A 222 1.01 11.71 18.94
CA ILE A 222 1.63 10.56 18.26
C ILE A 222 0.50 9.59 17.97
N LEU A 223 0.26 9.30 16.70
CA LEU A 223 -0.77 8.36 16.23
C LEU A 223 -0.09 7.19 15.52
N LEU A 224 -0.23 6.00 16.08
CA LEU A 224 0.26 4.78 15.45
C LEU A 224 -0.68 4.35 14.33
N ARG A 225 -0.11 3.88 13.21
CA ARG A 225 -0.87 3.57 12.00
C ARG A 225 -0.93 2.09 11.69
N LYS A 226 0.23 1.49 11.62
CA LYS A 226 0.40 0.11 11.17
C LYS A 226 1.50 -0.56 11.95
N MET A 227 1.34 -1.84 12.19
CA MET A 227 2.43 -2.70 12.59
C MET A 227 2.57 -3.85 11.60
N GLU A 228 3.80 -4.17 11.22
CA GLU A 228 4.09 -5.26 10.30
C GLU A 228 5.38 -5.98 10.68
N ARG A 229 5.43 -7.27 10.38
CA ARG A 229 6.62 -8.06 10.60
C ARG A 229 7.65 -7.75 9.52
N VAL A 230 8.88 -7.46 9.94
CA VAL A 230 10.03 -7.25 9.06
C VAL A 230 11.10 -8.32 9.34
N ARG A 231 12.17 -8.33 8.52
CA ARG A 231 13.17 -9.40 8.54
C ARG A 231 13.81 -9.66 9.92
N GLN A 232 13.99 -8.60 10.73
CA GLN A 232 14.69 -8.65 12.01
C GLN A 232 13.84 -8.17 13.19
N GLY A 233 12.49 -8.19 13.07
CA GLY A 233 11.64 -7.70 14.14
C GLY A 233 10.30 -7.19 13.65
N TRP A 234 9.85 -6.09 14.23
CA TRP A 234 8.58 -5.47 13.90
C TRP A 234 8.75 -3.99 13.55
N ARG A 235 8.14 -3.58 12.47
CA ARG A 235 8.01 -2.18 12.08
C ARG A 235 6.71 -1.61 12.61
N VAL A 236 6.81 -0.43 13.25
CA VAL A 236 5.67 0.35 13.71
C VAL A 236 5.69 1.67 12.94
N GLU A 237 4.65 1.92 12.15
CA GLU A 237 4.43 3.18 11.45
C GLU A 237 3.65 4.15 12.35
N PHE A 238 4.02 5.41 12.31
CA PHE A 238 3.41 6.47 13.10
C PHE A 238 3.45 7.82 12.38
N VAL A 239 2.60 8.72 12.82
CA VAL A 239 2.57 10.12 12.42
C VAL A 239 2.42 11.01 13.63
N CYS A 240 3.03 12.22 13.60
CA CYS A 240 2.96 13.18 14.69
C CYS A 240 2.36 14.51 14.23
N GLY A 241 1.80 15.26 15.18
CA GLY A 241 1.41 16.64 15.00
C GLY A 241 0.43 16.85 13.85
N GLN A 242 0.77 17.75 12.93
CA GLN A 242 -0.12 18.07 11.82
C GLN A 242 -0.38 16.88 10.90
N ARG A 243 0.61 15.99 10.68
CA ARG A 243 0.38 14.75 9.90
C ARG A 243 -0.71 13.89 10.56
N ALA A 244 -0.69 13.74 11.89
CA ALA A 244 -1.69 12.96 12.59
C ALA A 244 -3.10 13.55 12.42
N VAL A 245 -3.24 14.88 12.48
CA VAL A 245 -4.53 15.57 12.26
C VAL A 245 -5.04 15.35 10.83
N VAL A 246 -4.17 15.49 9.81
CA VAL A 246 -4.53 15.29 8.40
C VAL A 246 -4.95 13.84 8.17
N THR A 247 -4.19 12.89 8.70
CA THR A 247 -4.45 11.45 8.56
C THR A 247 -5.77 11.06 9.24
N ALA A 248 -6.00 11.51 10.49
CA ALA A 248 -7.26 11.25 11.18
C ALA A 248 -8.47 11.86 10.46
N ARG A 249 -8.31 13.05 9.85
CA ARG A 249 -9.35 13.66 9.03
C ARG A 249 -9.66 12.84 7.79
N HIS A 250 -8.63 12.36 7.11
CA HIS A 250 -8.79 11.49 5.93
C HIS A 250 -9.50 10.18 6.29
N ASP A 251 -9.08 9.52 7.37
CA ASP A 251 -9.71 8.29 7.87
C ASP A 251 -11.19 8.52 8.20
N TYR A 252 -11.50 9.62 8.92
CA TYR A 252 -12.87 9.97 9.25
C TYR A 252 -13.74 10.21 8.01
N THR A 253 -13.21 10.92 7.01
CA THR A 253 -13.92 11.17 5.75
C THR A 253 -14.21 9.85 5.02
N THR A 254 -13.21 8.99 4.85
CA THR A 254 -13.35 7.69 4.21
C THR A 254 -14.36 6.79 4.93
N LEU A 255 -14.32 6.74 6.28
CA LEU A 255 -15.29 5.99 7.08
C LEU A 255 -16.71 6.56 6.95
N THR A 256 -16.85 7.88 6.88
CA THR A 256 -18.14 8.53 6.71
C THR A 256 -18.75 8.22 5.35
N GLU A 257 -17.94 8.25 4.29
CA GLU A 257 -18.36 7.84 2.94
C GLU A 257 -18.80 6.37 2.91
N ALA A 258 -18.02 5.48 3.52
CA ALA A 258 -18.38 4.07 3.63
C ALA A 258 -19.67 3.85 4.43
N ALA A 259 -19.87 4.57 5.54
CA ALA A 259 -21.08 4.50 6.36
C ALA A 259 -22.32 4.98 5.60
N ALA A 260 -22.17 6.01 4.76
CA ALA A 260 -23.27 6.55 3.94
C ALA A 260 -23.84 5.51 2.97
N LEU A 261 -23.01 4.59 2.43
CA LEU A 261 -23.46 3.50 1.55
C LEU A 261 -24.46 2.55 2.24
N PHE A 262 -24.38 2.46 3.57
CA PHE A 262 -25.27 1.63 4.40
C PHE A 262 -26.33 2.44 5.17
N SER A 263 -26.38 3.77 4.96
CA SER A 263 -27.26 4.68 5.73
C SER A 263 -27.07 4.53 7.24
N GLY A 264 -25.86 4.26 7.69
CA GLY A 264 -25.50 3.96 9.08
C GLY A 264 -24.44 4.91 9.65
N HIS A 265 -24.06 4.67 10.91
CA HIS A 265 -22.99 5.38 11.59
C HIS A 265 -21.63 4.73 11.33
N ILE A 266 -20.54 5.53 11.40
CA ILE A 266 -19.17 5.05 11.12
C ILE A 266 -18.76 3.84 11.98
N TRP A 267 -19.23 3.75 13.22
CA TRP A 267 -18.96 2.62 14.12
C TRP A 267 -19.70 1.34 13.75
N GLU A 268 -20.72 1.43 12.90
CA GLU A 268 -21.53 0.29 12.43
C GLU A 268 -20.98 -0.32 11.14
N VAL A 269 -20.08 0.37 10.42
CA VAL A 269 -19.53 -0.07 9.14
C VAL A 269 -19.04 -1.53 9.16
N PRO A 270 -18.24 -1.99 10.15
CA PRO A 270 -17.78 -3.38 10.17
C PRO A 270 -18.91 -4.40 10.30
N GLN A 271 -19.99 -4.06 11.02
CA GLN A 271 -21.16 -4.92 11.17
C GLN A 271 -21.99 -4.95 9.87
N GLN A 272 -22.21 -3.80 9.26
CA GLN A 272 -22.95 -3.69 7.99
C GLN A 272 -22.25 -4.42 6.86
N VAL A 273 -20.94 -4.33 6.76
CA VAL A 273 -20.14 -5.08 5.77
C VAL A 273 -20.27 -6.58 6.00
N ARG A 274 -20.17 -7.07 7.24
CA ARG A 274 -20.38 -8.51 7.55
C ARG A 274 -21.76 -8.97 7.12
N LYS A 275 -22.81 -8.21 7.46
CA LYS A 275 -24.19 -8.51 7.07
C LYS A 275 -24.36 -8.57 5.56
N ALA A 276 -23.85 -7.59 4.81
CA ALA A 276 -23.90 -7.57 3.35
C ALA A 276 -23.20 -8.78 2.73
N LEU A 277 -22.04 -9.19 3.25
CA LEU A 277 -21.33 -10.37 2.79
C LEU A 277 -22.10 -11.67 3.05
N GLU A 278 -22.79 -11.78 4.18
CA GLU A 278 -23.66 -12.92 4.50
C GLU A 278 -24.90 -12.95 3.59
N GLU A 279 -25.53 -11.81 3.32
CA GLU A 279 -26.66 -11.69 2.39
C GLU A 279 -26.25 -12.09 0.97
N ILE A 280 -25.09 -11.65 0.48
CA ILE A 280 -24.55 -12.04 -0.83
C ILE A 280 -24.32 -13.56 -0.89
N ARG A 281 -23.73 -14.17 0.14
CA ARG A 281 -23.52 -15.61 0.19
C ARG A 281 -24.84 -16.37 0.18
N SER A 282 -25.83 -15.91 0.94
CA SER A 282 -27.17 -16.52 0.98
C SER A 282 -27.88 -16.38 -0.37
N ALA A 283 -27.83 -15.21 -0.99
CA ALA A 283 -28.42 -14.96 -2.31
C ALA A 283 -27.79 -15.85 -3.40
N ASN A 284 -26.45 -15.98 -3.41
CA ASN A 284 -25.75 -16.87 -4.34
C ASN A 284 -26.18 -18.33 -4.17
N LYS A 285 -26.27 -18.82 -2.92
CA LYS A 285 -26.74 -20.19 -2.65
C LYS A 285 -28.17 -20.40 -3.11
N THR A 286 -29.05 -19.44 -2.88
CA THR A 286 -30.44 -19.50 -3.34
C THR A 286 -30.50 -19.49 -4.89
N THR A 287 -29.68 -18.67 -5.53
CA THR A 287 -29.58 -18.63 -7.00
C THR A 287 -29.10 -19.95 -7.57
N GLU A 288 -28.08 -20.57 -6.99
CA GLU A 288 -27.57 -21.88 -7.39
C GLU A 288 -28.68 -22.94 -7.29
N HIS A 289 -29.42 -22.99 -6.15
CA HIS A 289 -30.52 -23.92 -5.95
C HIS A 289 -31.66 -23.73 -6.99
N LEU A 290 -32.04 -22.48 -7.22
CA LEU A 290 -33.06 -22.17 -8.25
C LEU A 290 -32.63 -22.55 -9.66
N LEU A 291 -31.33 -22.33 -10.01
CA LEU A 291 -30.77 -22.74 -11.28
C LEU A 291 -30.77 -24.27 -11.44
N GLU A 292 -30.52 -25.01 -10.33
CA GLU A 292 -30.63 -26.50 -10.33
C GLU A 292 -32.06 -26.96 -10.57
N GLU A 293 -33.06 -26.35 -9.91
CA GLU A 293 -34.47 -26.67 -10.11
C GLU A 293 -34.91 -26.35 -11.57
N VAL A 294 -34.54 -25.17 -12.08
CA VAL A 294 -34.85 -24.80 -13.46
C VAL A 294 -34.21 -25.78 -14.45
N ALA A 295 -32.93 -26.14 -14.25
CA ALA A 295 -32.26 -27.10 -15.11
C ALA A 295 -32.89 -28.49 -15.09
N GLU A 296 -33.37 -28.93 -13.92
CA GLU A 296 -34.07 -30.23 -13.75
C GLU A 296 -35.42 -30.24 -14.46
N LEU A 297 -36.25 -29.22 -14.25
CA LEU A 297 -37.54 -29.08 -14.94
C LEU A 297 -37.35 -28.95 -16.47
N GLN A 298 -36.37 -28.19 -16.92
CA GLN A 298 -36.06 -28.03 -18.33
C GLN A 298 -35.52 -29.34 -18.95
N ALA A 299 -34.72 -30.11 -18.21
CA ALA A 299 -34.25 -31.42 -18.64
C ALA A 299 -35.40 -32.38 -18.80
N ALA A 300 -36.31 -32.43 -17.84
CA ALA A 300 -37.52 -33.30 -17.93
C ALA A 300 -38.42 -32.94 -19.12
N SER A 301 -38.64 -31.62 -19.38
CA SER A 301 -39.41 -31.15 -20.55
C SER A 301 -38.73 -31.57 -21.86
N LEU A 302 -37.45 -31.31 -22.04
CA LEU A 302 -36.67 -31.65 -23.23
C LEU A 302 -36.65 -33.16 -23.49
N LEU A 303 -36.51 -33.97 -22.45
CA LEU A 303 -36.56 -35.42 -22.56
C LEU A 303 -37.94 -35.92 -22.99
N SER A 304 -39.05 -35.34 -22.49
CA SER A 304 -40.41 -35.68 -22.88
C SER A 304 -40.77 -35.30 -24.30
N GLU A 305 -40.24 -34.19 -24.77
CA GLU A 305 -40.47 -33.63 -26.14
C GLU A 305 -39.64 -34.37 -27.21
N THR A 306 -38.53 -34.99 -26.83
CA THR A 306 -37.57 -35.58 -27.78
C THR A 306 -37.95 -37.04 -28.07
N THR A 307 -38.29 -37.29 -29.32
CA THR A 307 -38.55 -38.67 -29.79
C THR A 307 -37.19 -39.42 -29.99
N PRO A 308 -37.07 -40.64 -29.44
CA PRO A 308 -35.85 -41.42 -29.65
C PRO A 308 -35.73 -41.87 -31.12
N VAL A 309 -34.54 -41.78 -31.69
CA VAL A 309 -34.15 -42.30 -32.98
C VAL A 309 -33.06 -43.33 -32.79
N ASN A 310 -33.19 -44.51 -33.37
CA ASN A 310 -32.29 -45.63 -33.17
C ASN A 310 -31.98 -45.98 -31.72
N GLY A 311 -33.04 -45.82 -30.83
CA GLY A 311 -32.94 -46.12 -29.41
C GLY A 311 -32.22 -45.07 -28.56
N ARG A 312 -31.89 -43.88 -29.13
CA ARG A 312 -31.25 -42.78 -28.43
C ARG A 312 -31.98 -41.46 -28.63
N LYS A 313 -31.88 -40.56 -27.64
CA LYS A 313 -32.35 -39.18 -27.69
C LYS A 313 -31.18 -38.23 -27.90
N VAL A 314 -31.19 -37.46 -29.00
CA VAL A 314 -30.20 -36.44 -29.27
C VAL A 314 -30.87 -35.07 -29.13
N ILE A 315 -30.44 -34.31 -28.12
CA ILE A 315 -31.01 -33.04 -27.74
C ILE A 315 -30.01 -31.94 -28.14
N GLU A 316 -30.36 -31.15 -29.14
CA GLU A 316 -29.58 -29.97 -29.54
C GLU A 316 -30.36 -28.71 -29.20
N ARG A 317 -29.69 -27.73 -28.56
CA ARG A 317 -30.28 -26.42 -28.22
C ARG A 317 -29.24 -25.33 -28.17
N LEU A 318 -29.59 -24.15 -28.71
CA LEU A 318 -28.82 -22.92 -28.58
C LEU A 318 -29.59 -21.97 -27.62
N TYR A 319 -28.96 -21.55 -26.55
CA TYR A 319 -29.51 -20.58 -25.58
C TYR A 319 -28.90 -19.21 -25.84
N ARG A 320 -29.73 -18.16 -25.88
CA ARG A 320 -29.29 -16.78 -26.06
C ARG A 320 -29.24 -15.98 -24.77
N ASP A 321 -29.86 -16.50 -23.72
CA ASP A 321 -30.07 -15.89 -22.40
C ASP A 321 -29.45 -16.71 -21.25
N ARG A 322 -28.66 -17.71 -21.56
CA ARG A 322 -28.01 -18.61 -20.59
C ARG A 322 -26.50 -18.60 -20.79
N ASP A 323 -25.78 -18.88 -19.69
CA ASP A 323 -24.30 -18.98 -19.68
C ASP A 323 -23.82 -20.43 -19.74
N LEU A 324 -22.49 -20.60 -19.80
CA LEU A 324 -21.83 -21.89 -19.78
C LEU A 324 -22.19 -22.74 -18.55
N SER A 325 -22.34 -22.10 -17.39
CA SER A 325 -22.62 -22.79 -16.13
C SER A 325 -23.98 -23.46 -16.17
N PHE A 326 -24.98 -22.76 -16.69
CA PHE A 326 -26.34 -23.31 -16.84
C PHE A 326 -26.43 -24.43 -17.88
N ILE A 327 -25.85 -24.24 -19.09
CA ILE A 327 -25.91 -25.30 -20.11
C ILE A 327 -25.13 -26.53 -19.71
N ARG A 328 -24.06 -26.38 -18.92
CA ARG A 328 -23.33 -27.52 -18.34
C ARG A 328 -24.19 -28.27 -17.31
N LEU A 329 -24.83 -27.54 -16.43
CA LEU A 329 -25.75 -28.14 -15.43
C LEU A 329 -26.91 -28.88 -16.11
N LEU A 330 -27.53 -28.26 -17.12
CA LEU A 330 -28.59 -28.86 -17.91
C LEU A 330 -28.13 -30.13 -18.62
N ALA A 331 -26.96 -30.10 -19.28
CA ALA A 331 -26.37 -31.28 -19.92
C ALA A 331 -26.16 -32.45 -18.93
N GLN A 332 -25.66 -32.13 -17.74
CA GLN A 332 -25.52 -33.14 -16.68
C GLN A 332 -26.85 -33.70 -16.19
N LYS A 333 -27.90 -32.86 -16.02
CA LYS A 333 -29.23 -33.33 -15.62
C LYS A 333 -29.85 -34.23 -16.73
N LEU A 334 -29.80 -33.81 -18.00
CA LEU A 334 -30.27 -34.58 -19.14
C LEU A 334 -29.68 -36.01 -19.17
N THR A 335 -28.35 -36.09 -19.05
CA THR A 335 -27.64 -37.39 -19.16
C THR A 335 -27.72 -38.25 -17.90
N ARG A 336 -28.18 -37.72 -16.76
CA ARG A 336 -28.42 -38.45 -15.52
C ARG A 336 -29.84 -38.94 -15.39
N LEU A 337 -30.84 -38.17 -15.87
CA LEU A 337 -32.26 -38.49 -15.73
C LEU A 337 -32.67 -39.64 -16.62
N GLU A 338 -32.06 -39.83 -17.79
CA GLU A 338 -32.40 -40.89 -18.72
C GLU A 338 -31.16 -41.51 -19.35
N LEU A 339 -31.22 -42.77 -19.68
CA LEU A 339 -30.17 -43.49 -20.44
C LEU A 339 -30.28 -43.19 -21.93
N ASN A 340 -29.19 -43.41 -22.66
CA ASN A 340 -29.12 -43.23 -24.11
C ASN A 340 -29.44 -41.79 -24.56
N VAL A 341 -29.04 -40.79 -23.79
CA VAL A 341 -29.16 -39.37 -24.10
C VAL A 341 -27.84 -38.78 -24.54
N VAL A 342 -27.86 -37.99 -25.59
CA VAL A 342 -26.79 -37.09 -26.04
C VAL A 342 -27.32 -35.66 -25.95
N ALA A 343 -26.61 -34.80 -25.26
CA ALA A 343 -26.91 -33.37 -25.13
C ALA A 343 -25.82 -32.55 -25.87
N LEU A 344 -26.24 -31.75 -26.84
CA LEU A 344 -25.43 -30.85 -27.63
C LEU A 344 -25.96 -29.42 -27.37
N LEU A 345 -25.39 -28.76 -26.35
CA LEU A 345 -25.91 -27.46 -25.89
C LEU A 345 -24.92 -26.33 -26.21
N GLY A 346 -25.47 -25.24 -26.73
CA GLY A 346 -24.75 -23.99 -26.97
C GLY A 346 -25.34 -22.84 -26.18
N ALA A 347 -24.51 -21.87 -25.81
CA ALA A 347 -24.93 -20.59 -25.28
C ALA A 347 -24.28 -19.44 -26.06
N ALA A 348 -25.09 -18.42 -26.38
CA ALA A 348 -24.69 -17.26 -27.18
C ALA A 348 -24.85 -15.94 -26.41
N SER A 349 -24.73 -15.97 -25.09
CA SER A 349 -24.71 -14.78 -24.24
C SER A 349 -23.27 -14.24 -24.12
N GLY A 350 -22.84 -13.37 -25.02
CA GLY A 350 -21.45 -12.90 -25.10
C GLY A 350 -20.59 -13.80 -25.98
N GLN A 351 -19.51 -14.40 -25.44
CA GLN A 351 -18.72 -15.41 -26.14
C GLN A 351 -19.53 -16.72 -26.26
N ALA A 352 -19.45 -17.32 -27.44
CA ALA A 352 -20.11 -18.62 -27.67
C ALA A 352 -19.53 -19.69 -26.75
N SER A 353 -20.37 -20.38 -26.02
CA SER A 353 -20.03 -21.51 -25.16
C SER A 353 -20.73 -22.77 -25.59
N ILE A 354 -20.07 -23.91 -25.50
CA ILE A 354 -20.57 -25.18 -25.99
C ILE A 354 -20.34 -26.23 -24.91
N VAL A 355 -21.35 -27.10 -24.71
CA VAL A 355 -21.26 -28.27 -23.84
C VAL A 355 -21.84 -29.47 -24.56
N PHE A 356 -21.05 -30.52 -24.69
CA PHE A 356 -21.48 -31.82 -25.17
C PHE A 356 -21.43 -32.84 -24.02
N ALA A 357 -22.47 -33.59 -23.87
CA ALA A 357 -22.55 -34.62 -22.85
C ALA A 357 -23.32 -35.85 -23.37
N GLN A 358 -23.03 -37.01 -22.77
CA GLN A 358 -23.78 -38.26 -23.04
C GLN A 358 -24.02 -39.01 -21.77
N SER A 359 -25.09 -39.83 -21.77
CA SER A 359 -25.36 -40.81 -20.70
C SER A 359 -24.23 -41.83 -20.65
N LYS A 360 -23.95 -42.32 -19.44
CA LYS A 360 -22.87 -43.29 -19.20
C LYS A 360 -23.04 -44.56 -20.05
N GLY A 361 -21.98 -45.00 -20.70
CA GLY A 361 -21.98 -46.21 -21.50
C GLY A 361 -22.29 -46.01 -22.99
N MET A 362 -22.57 -44.77 -23.40
CA MET A 362 -22.70 -44.43 -24.82
C MET A 362 -21.37 -44.55 -25.60
N PRO A 363 -21.43 -44.86 -26.93
CA PRO A 363 -20.21 -45.19 -27.71
C PRO A 363 -19.40 -43.95 -28.10
N PHE A 364 -19.94 -42.76 -28.05
CA PHE A 364 -19.33 -41.54 -28.60
C PHE A 364 -18.18 -41.02 -27.73
N ASP A 365 -17.40 -40.15 -28.30
CA ASP A 365 -16.36 -39.34 -27.60
C ASP A 365 -16.73 -37.87 -27.73
N MET A 366 -17.37 -37.31 -26.65
CA MET A 366 -17.78 -35.91 -26.59
C MET A 366 -16.61 -34.96 -26.70
N GLY A 367 -15.41 -35.35 -26.19
CA GLY A 367 -14.20 -34.55 -26.30
C GLY A 367 -13.69 -34.43 -27.73
N ALA A 368 -13.71 -35.53 -28.50
CA ALA A 368 -13.35 -35.52 -29.92
C ALA A 368 -14.35 -34.73 -30.76
N LEU A 369 -15.65 -34.99 -30.59
CA LEU A 369 -16.72 -34.28 -31.31
C LEU A 369 -16.71 -32.77 -31.05
N LEU A 370 -16.49 -32.38 -29.81
CA LEU A 370 -16.37 -30.97 -29.46
C LEU A 370 -15.18 -30.28 -30.15
N LYS A 371 -14.03 -30.97 -30.21
CA LYS A 371 -12.84 -30.43 -30.88
C LYS A 371 -13.07 -30.23 -32.38
N GLU A 372 -13.78 -31.14 -33.05
CA GLU A 372 -14.18 -31.01 -34.45
C GLU A 372 -15.02 -29.77 -34.67
N VAL A 373 -16.10 -29.59 -33.91
CA VAL A 373 -16.96 -28.43 -33.99
C VAL A 373 -16.23 -27.11 -33.67
N LEU A 374 -15.38 -27.13 -32.64
CA LEU A 374 -14.63 -25.94 -32.29
C LEU A 374 -13.55 -25.56 -33.30
N ALA A 375 -12.98 -26.53 -34.01
CA ALA A 375 -12.02 -26.24 -35.10
C ALA A 375 -12.67 -25.44 -36.24
N GLU A 376 -13.91 -25.75 -36.57
CA GLU A 376 -14.68 -25.01 -37.60
C GLU A 376 -15.06 -23.59 -37.14
N LEU A 377 -15.31 -23.41 -35.83
CA LEU A 377 -15.71 -22.14 -35.22
C LEU A 377 -14.53 -21.28 -34.73
N GLY A 378 -13.29 -21.70 -34.96
CA GLY A 378 -12.08 -21.02 -34.46
C GLY A 378 -11.98 -21.00 -32.93
N GLY A 379 -12.62 -21.97 -32.27
CA GLY A 379 -12.72 -22.04 -30.81
C GLY A 379 -11.70 -22.99 -30.18
N ARG A 380 -11.76 -23.12 -28.86
CA ARG A 380 -10.94 -24.02 -28.06
C ARG A 380 -11.77 -24.69 -26.95
N GLY A 381 -11.50 -25.96 -26.71
CA GLY A 381 -12.16 -26.69 -25.67
C GLY A 381 -11.62 -28.11 -25.52
N GLY A 382 -12.25 -28.87 -24.63
CA GLY A 382 -11.89 -30.25 -24.40
C GLY A 382 -12.71 -30.84 -23.25
N GLY A 383 -12.45 -32.08 -22.92
CA GLY A 383 -13.15 -32.78 -21.85
C GLY A 383 -12.88 -34.27 -21.90
N SER A 384 -13.73 -35.02 -21.23
CA SER A 384 -13.73 -36.48 -21.21
C SER A 384 -14.60 -37.04 -22.33
N LYS A 385 -14.63 -38.39 -22.41
CA LYS A 385 -15.53 -39.11 -23.31
C LYS A 385 -17.01 -38.78 -23.07
N ASP A 386 -17.41 -38.53 -21.83
CA ASP A 386 -18.81 -38.37 -21.47
C ASP A 386 -19.27 -36.89 -21.31
N LEU A 387 -18.31 -35.95 -21.10
CA LEU A 387 -18.60 -34.53 -20.93
C LEU A 387 -17.43 -33.69 -21.46
N ALA A 388 -17.72 -32.78 -22.38
CA ALA A 388 -16.74 -31.85 -22.91
C ALA A 388 -17.37 -30.44 -23.00
N GLN A 389 -16.52 -29.41 -22.83
CA GLN A 389 -16.94 -28.03 -22.92
C GLN A 389 -15.87 -27.17 -23.59
N GLY A 390 -16.30 -26.08 -24.22
CA GLY A 390 -15.43 -25.15 -24.89
C GLY A 390 -16.11 -23.85 -25.24
N GLY A 391 -15.35 -22.97 -25.88
CA GLY A 391 -15.86 -21.68 -26.34
C GLY A 391 -15.30 -21.31 -27.69
N ALA A 392 -16.05 -20.50 -28.41
CA ALA A 392 -15.66 -19.89 -29.69
C ALA A 392 -15.76 -18.37 -29.60
N PRO A 393 -14.97 -17.62 -30.38
CA PRO A 393 -14.97 -16.16 -30.37
C PRO A 393 -16.34 -15.56 -30.73
N HIS A 394 -17.06 -16.22 -31.63
CA HIS A 394 -18.35 -15.77 -32.16
C HIS A 394 -19.38 -16.90 -32.10
N ALA A 395 -20.66 -16.53 -31.97
CA ALA A 395 -21.78 -17.48 -32.00
C ALA A 395 -22.27 -17.77 -33.44
N GLU A 396 -21.67 -17.11 -34.41
CA GLU A 396 -22.03 -17.29 -35.84
C GLU A 396 -21.68 -18.70 -36.30
N GLY A 397 -22.62 -19.39 -36.93
CA GLY A 397 -22.42 -20.79 -37.33
C GLY A 397 -22.67 -21.83 -36.23
N LEU A 398 -22.74 -21.46 -34.94
CA LEU A 398 -22.88 -22.42 -33.84
C LEU A 398 -24.17 -23.24 -33.94
N GLU A 399 -25.31 -22.63 -34.25
CA GLU A 399 -26.59 -23.32 -34.37
C GLU A 399 -26.56 -24.34 -35.54
N ALA A 400 -25.96 -23.98 -36.68
CA ALA A 400 -25.77 -24.87 -37.80
C ALA A 400 -24.87 -26.07 -37.46
N ALA A 401 -23.79 -25.82 -36.78
CA ALA A 401 -22.84 -26.88 -36.33
C ALA A 401 -23.49 -27.87 -35.36
N LEU A 402 -24.30 -27.36 -34.38
CA LEU A 402 -25.03 -28.22 -33.45
C LEU A 402 -26.05 -29.10 -34.20
N ASN A 403 -26.82 -28.54 -35.12
CA ASN A 403 -27.82 -29.22 -35.90
C ASN A 403 -27.21 -30.28 -36.83
N GLU A 404 -26.07 -29.98 -37.47
CA GLU A 404 -25.36 -30.92 -38.31
C GLU A 404 -24.83 -32.12 -37.50
N LEU A 405 -24.19 -31.85 -36.37
CA LEU A 405 -23.72 -32.90 -35.50
C LEU A 405 -24.85 -33.75 -34.95
N ALA A 406 -25.97 -33.11 -34.55
CA ALA A 406 -27.16 -33.85 -34.06
C ALA A 406 -27.70 -34.79 -35.13
N ARG A 407 -27.75 -34.39 -36.40
CA ARG A 407 -28.15 -35.25 -37.52
C ARG A 407 -27.23 -36.44 -37.65
N LYS A 408 -25.88 -36.23 -37.67
CA LYS A 408 -24.88 -37.32 -37.76
C LYS A 408 -25.01 -38.34 -36.61
N LEU A 409 -25.41 -37.89 -35.42
CA LEU A 409 -25.56 -38.76 -34.27
C LEU A 409 -26.93 -39.47 -34.16
N ARG A 410 -27.93 -39.05 -34.97
CA ARG A 410 -29.23 -39.77 -35.10
C ARG A 410 -29.16 -40.92 -36.11
N ASP A 411 -28.36 -40.74 -37.17
CA ASP A 411 -28.10 -41.79 -38.17
C ASP A 411 -27.19 -42.90 -37.55
#